data_76cd6f67de71e5c6ba84cbeb57c5930f
#
_entry.id   76cd6f67de71e5c6ba84cbeb57c5930f
#
_cell.length_a   1.000
_cell.length_b   1.000
_cell.length_c   1.000
_cell.angle_alpha   90.00
_cell.angle_beta   90.00
_cell.angle_gamma   90.00
#
_symmetry.space_group_name_H-M   'P 1'
#
loop_
_entity.id
_entity.type
_entity.pdbx_description
1 polymer ?
#
loop_
_entity_poly.entity_id
_entity_poly.type
_entity_poly.pdbx_seq_one_letter_code
_entity_poly.pdbx_strand_id
1 'polypeptide(L)'
;MAISILTVPCGAGGLNGSSSLTLVDIAELRQALNLSYESDSWQKEGGASKINTTVISGAPKITGLTEFKTYKVAATSDGKIVTVVTGGIGTTLKTGLGANKLSTFIETIGATTTKKLFHFNGYDPVQVWDGIAASTSAIATPPADWTSTSHPALGVSHNNRLWAFMNHRVYYSVLADHENFTGTGSGSLEIFPGEGEKIVCGISYANRLWLFKYPKGIYYVDDNNPDQTYWSIRRHNSEIGMSGPLGIALADLDVHFLSSEGRIHSLARVQEFGGITSGAIMPEKIGKWLRDTCKYSLFDKAIAVYYPYKSEIHFAVTDVSGSDNNRRLVLDLHDIETPKFRWSDRDTACSMSLFTDSNSKKKLMVGDAAGFVWELDTANKNKDSAGYNCIFETPEFSPVGLSELNPLGTGKVRVALQYLEVVFEPKGTHDLNVDVYGDGQYRYTVTFRMGESAGGAFGSFIFGTSTLGGGTISNTRRKLFGEYRRIKLKGYNNTANEDFSIFSMMLGYIAGSDRT
;
A
#
# COMPACT_ATOMS: atom_id res chain seq x y z
N MET A 1 3.62 -48.54 -5.57
CA MET A 1 4.32 -47.50 -4.78
C MET A 1 3.26 -46.69 -4.04
N ALA A 2 3.55 -46.31 -2.81
CA ALA A 2 2.62 -45.50 -2.01
C ALA A 2 2.60 -44.04 -2.55
N ILE A 3 1.44 -43.40 -2.50
CA ILE A 3 1.30 -41.98 -2.81
C ILE A 3 1.78 -41.20 -1.59
N SER A 4 2.75 -40.33 -1.79
CA SER A 4 3.18 -39.33 -0.82
C SER A 4 2.38 -38.05 -1.01
N ILE A 5 2.14 -37.30 0.08
CA ILE A 5 1.38 -36.06 0.08
C ILE A 5 2.30 -34.95 0.58
N LEU A 6 2.36 -33.85 -0.15
CA LEU A 6 3.04 -32.62 0.24
C LEU A 6 2.02 -31.50 0.40
N THR A 7 1.97 -30.89 1.57
CA THR A 7 1.20 -29.66 1.78
C THR A 7 2.01 -28.46 1.30
N VAL A 8 1.45 -27.71 0.37
CA VAL A 8 1.97 -26.43 -0.10
C VAL A 8 1.18 -25.33 0.61
N PRO A 9 1.80 -24.55 1.52
CA PRO A 9 1.11 -23.57 2.38
C PRO A 9 0.55 -22.35 1.64
N CYS A 10 0.56 -22.39 0.34
CA CYS A 10 -0.05 -21.41 -0.57
C CYS A 10 0.25 -19.95 -0.22
N GLY A 11 1.52 -19.64 0.07
CA GLY A 11 1.97 -18.26 0.24
C GLY A 11 1.78 -17.64 1.62
N ALA A 12 1.70 -18.45 2.67
CA ALA A 12 1.65 -17.95 4.05
C ALA A 12 2.81 -16.98 4.39
N GLY A 13 3.95 -17.07 3.69
CA GLY A 13 5.11 -16.17 3.82
C GLY A 13 5.06 -14.88 2.96
N GLY A 14 4.01 -14.69 2.14
CA GLY A 14 3.88 -13.52 1.27
C GLY A 14 4.77 -13.54 0.02
N LEU A 15 4.89 -12.39 -0.63
CA LEU A 15 5.72 -12.20 -1.82
C LEU A 15 7.22 -12.22 -1.45
N ASN A 16 7.97 -13.03 -2.15
CA ASN A 16 9.44 -13.01 -2.15
C ASN A 16 9.99 -12.80 -3.57
N GLY A 17 10.41 -11.59 -3.87
CA GLY A 17 11.01 -11.17 -5.13
C GLY A 17 12.53 -11.41 -5.22
N SER A 18 13.14 -12.14 -4.28
CA SER A 18 14.58 -12.45 -4.29
C SER A 18 15.01 -13.13 -5.58
N SER A 19 16.23 -12.86 -6.02
CA SER A 19 16.84 -13.56 -7.15
C SER A 19 17.39 -14.94 -6.78
N SER A 20 17.69 -15.15 -5.51
CA SER A 20 18.25 -16.42 -5.02
C SER A 20 17.12 -17.41 -4.76
N LEU A 21 17.19 -18.57 -5.42
CA LEU A 21 16.26 -19.68 -5.16
C LEU A 21 16.43 -20.26 -3.75
N THR A 22 17.61 -20.12 -3.15
CA THR A 22 17.89 -20.61 -1.79
C THR A 22 17.30 -19.72 -0.69
N LEU A 23 16.86 -18.51 -1.02
CA LEU A 23 16.23 -17.57 -0.10
C LEU A 23 14.70 -17.56 -0.20
N VAL A 24 14.12 -18.43 -1.03
CA VAL A 24 12.68 -18.53 -1.22
C VAL A 24 12.19 -19.81 -0.56
N ASP A 25 11.20 -19.70 0.32
CA ASP A 25 10.55 -20.84 0.96
C ASP A 25 9.36 -21.32 0.12
N ILE A 26 8.98 -22.61 0.26
CA ILE A 26 7.77 -23.15 -0.37
C ILE A 26 6.48 -22.48 0.14
N ALA A 27 6.53 -21.89 1.33
CA ALA A 27 5.44 -21.11 1.90
C ALA A 27 5.33 -19.69 1.31
N GLU A 28 6.33 -19.22 0.53
CA GLU A 28 6.34 -17.90 -0.09
C GLU A 28 5.83 -17.94 -1.53
N LEU A 29 5.49 -16.79 -2.07
CA LEU A 29 5.06 -16.62 -3.46
C LEU A 29 6.09 -15.86 -4.28
N ARG A 30 6.32 -16.30 -5.50
CA ARG A 30 7.10 -15.56 -6.52
C ARG A 30 6.28 -14.44 -7.14
N GLN A 31 4.97 -14.60 -7.16
CA GLN A 31 4.01 -13.58 -7.58
C GLN A 31 2.81 -13.60 -6.63
N ALA A 32 2.43 -12.43 -6.14
CA ALA A 32 1.24 -12.21 -5.31
C ALA A 32 0.54 -10.94 -5.80
N LEU A 33 -0.26 -11.08 -6.87
CA LEU A 33 -0.90 -9.98 -7.59
C LEU A 33 -2.39 -9.90 -7.27
N ASN A 34 -2.87 -8.74 -6.83
CA ASN A 34 -4.27 -8.47 -6.51
C ASN A 34 -4.88 -9.49 -5.53
N LEU A 35 -4.06 -9.92 -4.59
CA LEU A 35 -4.44 -10.83 -3.50
C LEU A 35 -4.67 -10.04 -2.21
N SER A 36 -5.45 -10.60 -1.30
CA SER A 36 -5.60 -10.18 0.10
C SER A 36 -5.33 -11.39 0.98
N TYR A 37 -4.69 -11.20 2.13
CA TYR A 37 -4.49 -12.24 3.13
C TYR A 37 -5.39 -11.96 4.31
N GLU A 38 -6.37 -12.80 4.55
CA GLU A 38 -7.33 -12.65 5.64
C GLU A 38 -7.65 -14.02 6.23
N SER A 39 -7.74 -14.09 7.55
CA SER A 39 -8.11 -15.34 8.27
C SER A 39 -7.29 -16.55 7.81
N ASP A 40 -5.96 -16.40 7.72
CA ASP A 40 -5.01 -17.43 7.29
C ASP A 40 -5.25 -17.97 5.87
N SER A 41 -5.98 -17.25 5.05
CA SER A 41 -6.26 -17.61 3.66
C SER A 41 -5.87 -16.50 2.68
N TRP A 42 -5.44 -16.90 1.50
CA TRP A 42 -5.32 -16.01 0.35
C TRP A 42 -6.63 -15.94 -0.41
N GLN A 43 -7.08 -14.74 -0.64
CA GLN A 43 -8.29 -14.48 -1.40
C GLN A 43 -8.07 -13.36 -2.41
N LYS A 44 -8.98 -13.23 -3.36
CA LYS A 44 -8.97 -12.13 -4.31
C LYS A 44 -9.17 -10.82 -3.56
N GLU A 45 -8.34 -9.81 -3.84
CA GLU A 45 -8.43 -8.48 -3.23
C GLU A 45 -9.83 -7.87 -3.49
N GLY A 46 -10.37 -7.09 -2.56
CA GLY A 46 -11.64 -6.39 -2.72
C GLY A 46 -11.67 -5.54 -4.00
N GLY A 47 -12.81 -5.29 -4.58
CA GLY A 47 -12.96 -4.55 -5.83
C GLY A 47 -12.67 -3.06 -5.72
N ALA A 48 -12.96 -2.33 -6.79
CA ALA A 48 -12.88 -0.87 -6.83
C ALA A 48 -14.11 -0.30 -7.54
N SER A 49 -14.70 0.75 -6.98
CA SER A 49 -15.84 1.46 -7.55
C SER A 49 -15.61 2.97 -7.57
N LYS A 50 -16.11 3.64 -8.59
CA LYS A 50 -16.04 5.10 -8.67
C LYS A 50 -16.91 5.74 -7.60
N ILE A 51 -16.36 6.69 -6.84
CA ILE A 51 -17.13 7.57 -5.96
C ILE A 51 -17.87 8.60 -6.82
N ASN A 52 -17.15 9.29 -7.74
CA ASN A 52 -17.76 10.16 -8.72
C ASN A 52 -17.92 9.44 -10.06
N THR A 53 -19.16 9.19 -10.48
CA THR A 53 -19.45 8.64 -11.82
C THR A 53 -19.34 9.71 -12.91
N THR A 54 -19.52 10.98 -12.55
CA THR A 54 -19.24 12.12 -13.41
C THR A 54 -17.76 12.52 -13.25
N VAL A 55 -17.03 12.59 -14.34
CA VAL A 55 -15.63 13.01 -14.36
C VAL A 55 -15.48 14.48 -13.95
N ILE A 56 -14.41 14.84 -13.24
CA ILE A 56 -14.05 16.24 -13.00
C ILE A 56 -13.80 16.91 -14.36
N SER A 57 -14.40 18.09 -14.56
CA SER A 57 -14.34 18.82 -15.84
C SER A 57 -12.91 19.02 -16.33
N GLY A 58 -12.64 18.55 -17.55
CA GLY A 58 -11.31 18.52 -18.15
C GLY A 58 -10.55 17.20 -17.91
N ALA A 59 -11.14 16.24 -17.19
CA ALA A 59 -10.52 14.95 -16.84
C ALA A 59 -9.08 15.09 -16.29
N PRO A 60 -8.83 16.03 -15.34
CA PRO A 60 -7.47 16.27 -14.85
C PRO A 60 -7.03 15.15 -13.92
N LYS A 61 -5.71 14.90 -13.83
CA LYS A 61 -5.13 14.03 -12.82
C LYS A 61 -5.44 14.56 -11.41
N ILE A 62 -5.77 13.66 -10.49
CA ILE A 62 -5.97 13.97 -9.07
C ILE A 62 -4.60 14.01 -8.37
N THR A 63 -4.12 15.21 -8.03
CA THR A 63 -2.77 15.40 -7.44
C THR A 63 -2.73 15.40 -5.92
N GLY A 64 -3.88 15.46 -5.27
CA GLY A 64 -4.03 15.37 -3.82
C GLY A 64 -5.45 14.96 -3.46
N LEU A 65 -5.61 14.23 -2.36
CA LEU A 65 -6.89 13.69 -1.94
C LEU A 65 -6.94 13.60 -0.42
N THR A 66 -8.07 13.99 0.18
CA THR A 66 -8.28 13.89 1.63
C THR A 66 -9.77 13.84 1.97
N GLU A 67 -10.07 13.42 3.19
CA GLU A 67 -11.37 13.65 3.83
C GLU A 67 -11.23 14.84 4.79
N PHE A 68 -12.20 15.74 4.78
CA PHE A 68 -12.33 16.80 5.77
C PHE A 68 -13.77 16.94 6.22
N LYS A 69 -14.03 16.75 7.50
CA LYS A 69 -15.39 16.60 8.04
C LYS A 69 -16.14 15.49 7.28
N THR A 70 -17.19 15.83 6.54
CA THR A 70 -17.97 14.89 5.71
C THR A 70 -17.62 14.98 4.22
N TYR A 71 -16.70 15.87 3.85
CA TYR A 71 -16.35 16.12 2.47
C TYR A 71 -15.13 15.32 2.04
N LYS A 72 -15.20 14.71 0.86
CA LYS A 72 -14.01 14.24 0.14
C LYS A 72 -13.51 15.40 -0.70
N VAL A 73 -12.26 15.78 -0.53
CA VAL A 73 -11.64 16.95 -1.19
C VAL A 73 -10.51 16.48 -2.09
N ALA A 74 -10.54 16.88 -3.34
CA ALA A 74 -9.53 16.55 -4.34
C ALA A 74 -8.86 17.82 -4.88
N ALA A 75 -7.55 17.81 -5.01
CA ALA A 75 -6.77 18.74 -5.79
C ALA A 75 -6.42 18.14 -7.14
N THR A 76 -6.38 18.95 -8.18
CA THR A 76 -6.26 18.48 -9.57
C THR A 76 -5.08 19.12 -10.31
N SER A 77 -4.59 18.43 -11.32
CA SER A 77 -3.44 18.88 -12.12
C SER A 77 -3.67 20.15 -12.94
N ASP A 78 -4.92 20.56 -13.13
CA ASP A 78 -5.28 21.82 -13.77
C ASP A 78 -5.47 22.99 -12.77
N GLY A 79 -5.03 22.78 -11.50
CA GLY A 79 -5.00 23.83 -10.48
C GLY A 79 -6.35 24.13 -9.83
N LYS A 80 -7.18 23.11 -9.64
CA LYS A 80 -8.45 23.26 -8.89
C LYS A 80 -8.41 22.49 -7.58
N ILE A 81 -9.19 22.94 -6.60
CA ILE A 81 -9.60 22.19 -5.42
C ILE A 81 -11.11 22.01 -5.50
N VAL A 82 -11.60 20.78 -5.44
CA VAL A 82 -13.02 20.45 -5.57
C VAL A 82 -13.46 19.50 -4.46
N THR A 83 -14.73 19.57 -4.08
CA THR A 83 -15.33 18.50 -3.27
C THR A 83 -15.87 17.41 -4.19
N VAL A 84 -15.77 16.17 -3.77
CA VAL A 84 -16.26 15.00 -4.49
C VAL A 84 -17.42 14.39 -3.70
N VAL A 85 -18.52 14.13 -4.40
CA VAL A 85 -19.72 13.52 -3.83
C VAL A 85 -20.00 12.19 -4.53
N THR A 86 -20.75 11.33 -3.88
CA THR A 86 -21.19 10.06 -4.50
C THR A 86 -21.99 10.36 -5.76
N GLY A 87 -21.55 9.79 -6.87
CA GLY A 87 -22.18 9.98 -8.18
C GLY A 87 -21.76 11.23 -8.95
N GLY A 88 -21.05 12.20 -8.33
CA GLY A 88 -20.76 13.47 -9.00
C GLY A 88 -19.63 14.28 -8.38
N ILE A 89 -19.59 15.53 -8.81
CA ILE A 89 -18.68 16.56 -8.31
C ILE A 89 -19.50 17.56 -7.51
N GLY A 90 -19.01 17.92 -6.34
CA GLY A 90 -19.63 18.94 -5.51
C GLY A 90 -19.18 20.36 -5.89
N THR A 91 -18.75 21.13 -4.92
CA THR A 91 -18.35 22.52 -5.09
C THR A 91 -16.90 22.63 -5.53
N THR A 92 -16.63 23.53 -6.48
CA THR A 92 -15.25 23.97 -6.76
C THR A 92 -14.85 25.03 -5.73
N LEU A 93 -13.91 24.68 -4.86
CA LEU A 93 -13.45 25.51 -3.75
C LEU A 93 -12.38 26.51 -4.17
N LYS A 94 -11.58 26.18 -5.21
CA LYS A 94 -10.51 27.02 -5.73
C LYS A 94 -10.24 26.71 -7.19
N THR A 95 -9.81 27.72 -7.93
CA THR A 95 -9.28 27.60 -9.31
C THR A 95 -8.03 28.47 -9.43
N GLY A 96 -7.25 28.25 -10.49
CA GLY A 96 -6.10 29.08 -10.85
C GLY A 96 -4.85 28.83 -10.00
N LEU A 97 -4.76 27.68 -9.34
CA LEU A 97 -3.52 27.22 -8.71
C LEU A 97 -2.53 26.70 -9.77
N GLY A 98 -1.27 26.60 -9.41
CA GLY A 98 -0.21 26.09 -10.28
C GLY A 98 -0.49 24.68 -10.80
N ALA A 99 -0.43 24.51 -12.12
CA ALA A 99 -0.71 23.24 -12.77
C ALA A 99 0.36 22.18 -12.47
N ASN A 100 -0.06 20.90 -12.43
CA ASN A 100 0.80 19.72 -12.25
C ASN A 100 1.63 19.73 -10.96
N LYS A 101 1.17 20.41 -9.91
CA LYS A 101 1.81 20.40 -8.59
C LYS A 101 1.25 19.26 -7.75
N LEU A 102 2.14 18.55 -7.05
CA LEU A 102 1.74 17.60 -6.02
C LEU A 102 1.08 18.39 -4.89
N SER A 103 -0.07 17.95 -4.44
CA SER A 103 -0.87 18.62 -3.42
C SER A 103 -0.91 17.80 -2.15
N THR A 104 -0.66 18.44 -1.02
CA THR A 104 -0.77 17.85 0.30
C THR A 104 -1.82 18.58 1.13
N PHE A 105 -2.51 17.83 1.98
CA PHE A 105 -3.55 18.37 2.85
C PHE A 105 -3.25 18.02 4.30
N ILE A 106 -3.59 18.93 5.19
CA ILE A 106 -3.58 18.67 6.63
C ILE A 106 -4.82 19.27 7.28
N GLU A 107 -5.48 18.47 8.13
CA GLU A 107 -6.53 18.93 9.02
C GLU A 107 -5.90 19.38 10.34
N THR A 108 -6.12 20.64 10.71
CA THR A 108 -5.65 21.18 11.98
C THR A 108 -6.53 22.36 12.42
N ILE A 109 -6.23 22.97 13.56
CA ILE A 109 -6.96 24.18 14.01
C ILE A 109 -6.54 25.42 13.23
N GLY A 110 -7.46 26.39 13.05
CA GLY A 110 -7.16 27.70 12.47
C GLY A 110 -6.78 28.74 13.53
N ALA A 111 -7.07 30.02 13.25
CA ALA A 111 -6.91 31.13 14.18
C ALA A 111 -7.81 31.03 15.42
N THR A 112 -8.78 30.16 15.37
CA THR A 112 -9.64 29.74 16.49
C THR A 112 -9.47 28.24 16.66
N THR A 113 -10.03 27.69 17.75
CA THR A 113 -10.01 26.22 18.00
C THR A 113 -10.80 25.40 16.95
N THR A 114 -11.38 26.08 15.94
CA THR A 114 -12.13 25.41 14.87
C THR A 114 -11.18 24.71 13.90
N LYS A 115 -11.48 23.47 13.62
CA LYS A 115 -10.75 22.67 12.64
C LYS A 115 -10.90 23.25 11.24
N LYS A 116 -9.79 23.37 10.54
CA LYS A 116 -9.67 23.80 9.14
C LYS A 116 -8.82 22.83 8.34
N LEU A 117 -9.03 22.84 7.05
CA LEU A 117 -8.22 22.10 6.07
C LEU A 117 -7.21 23.06 5.43
N PHE A 118 -5.94 22.73 5.52
CA PHE A 118 -4.85 23.44 4.86
C PHE A 118 -4.37 22.65 3.65
N HIS A 119 -4.16 23.35 2.54
CA HIS A 119 -3.63 22.79 1.30
C HIS A 119 -2.29 23.43 0.96
N PHE A 120 -1.31 22.58 0.64
CA PHE A 120 0.05 22.96 0.25
C PHE A 120 0.38 22.32 -1.11
N ASN A 121 1.15 23.06 -1.94
CA ASN A 121 1.65 22.52 -3.21
C ASN A 121 3.06 22.99 -3.59
N GLY A 122 3.73 23.71 -2.70
CA GLY A 122 5.10 24.19 -2.91
C GLY A 122 5.24 25.39 -3.86
N TYR A 123 4.13 25.89 -4.44
CA TYR A 123 4.15 26.92 -5.48
C TYR A 123 3.18 28.07 -5.19
N ASP A 124 1.95 27.78 -4.81
CA ASP A 124 0.92 28.77 -4.52
C ASP A 124 0.83 29.09 -3.03
N PRO A 125 0.26 30.26 -2.66
CA PRO A 125 -0.07 30.54 -1.26
C PRO A 125 -0.90 29.43 -0.65
N VAL A 126 -0.53 29.03 0.58
CA VAL A 126 -1.24 28.00 1.34
C VAL A 126 -2.73 28.35 1.41
N GLN A 127 -3.58 27.44 0.99
CA GLN A 127 -5.04 27.63 0.99
C GLN A 127 -5.62 27.05 2.27
N VAL A 128 -6.61 27.71 2.83
CA VAL A 128 -7.30 27.33 4.06
C VAL A 128 -8.81 27.26 3.81
N TRP A 129 -9.46 26.22 4.32
CA TRP A 129 -10.90 26.02 4.22
C TRP A 129 -11.49 25.55 5.55
N ASP A 130 -12.59 26.14 5.96
CA ASP A 130 -13.29 25.82 7.20
C ASP A 130 -14.37 24.72 7.04
N GLY A 131 -14.62 24.27 5.82
CA GLY A 131 -15.67 23.28 5.51
C GLY A 131 -17.08 23.89 5.42
N ILE A 132 -17.21 25.23 5.45
CA ILE A 132 -18.48 25.95 5.37
C ILE A 132 -18.45 26.97 4.21
N ALA A 133 -17.35 27.72 4.10
CA ALA A 133 -17.18 28.71 3.06
C ALA A 133 -17.26 28.10 1.65
N ALA A 134 -17.86 28.84 0.71
CA ALA A 134 -18.00 28.39 -0.68
C ALA A 134 -16.66 28.26 -1.43
N SER A 135 -15.58 28.86 -0.90
CA SER A 135 -14.23 28.82 -1.46
C SER A 135 -13.15 28.80 -0.37
N THR A 136 -11.95 28.37 -0.73
CA THR A 136 -10.76 28.52 0.12
C THR A 136 -10.28 29.97 0.13
N SER A 137 -9.57 30.35 1.19
CA SER A 137 -8.81 31.60 1.27
C SER A 137 -7.30 31.30 1.39
N ALA A 138 -6.46 32.24 1.00
CA ALA A 138 -5.04 32.15 1.34
C ALA A 138 -4.85 32.31 2.85
N ILE A 139 -3.79 31.70 3.39
CA ILE A 139 -3.40 31.85 4.80
C ILE A 139 -3.23 33.34 5.15
N ALA A 140 -3.69 33.72 6.34
CA ALA A 140 -3.85 35.14 6.69
C ALA A 140 -2.50 35.86 6.87
N THR A 141 -1.55 35.26 7.58
CA THR A 141 -0.28 35.88 7.94
C THR A 141 0.92 34.99 7.62
N PRO A 142 1.24 34.84 6.30
CA PRO A 142 2.41 34.08 5.88
C PRO A 142 3.72 34.81 6.19
N PRO A 143 4.86 34.12 6.35
CA PRO A 143 6.18 34.75 6.41
C PRO A 143 6.50 35.55 5.15
N ALA A 144 7.33 36.59 5.30
CA ALA A 144 7.67 37.48 4.19
C ALA A 144 8.48 36.80 3.06
N ASP A 145 9.17 35.73 3.34
CA ASP A 145 9.94 34.94 2.39
C ASP A 145 9.11 33.87 1.64
N TRP A 146 7.83 33.70 1.97
CA TRP A 146 6.89 32.97 1.12
C TRP A 146 6.48 33.87 -0.06
N THR A 147 7.25 33.80 -1.12
CA THR A 147 7.10 34.62 -2.31
C THR A 147 6.05 34.07 -3.26
N SER A 148 5.78 34.79 -4.34
CA SER A 148 4.73 34.43 -5.32
C SER A 148 4.89 33.05 -5.97
N THR A 149 6.07 32.43 -5.90
CA THR A 149 6.35 31.14 -6.55
C THR A 149 7.12 30.16 -5.64
N SER A 150 7.32 30.51 -4.37
CA SER A 150 8.06 29.70 -3.40
C SER A 150 7.28 29.62 -2.10
N HIS A 151 6.58 28.53 -1.93
CA HIS A 151 5.73 28.25 -0.77
C HIS A 151 6.04 26.86 -0.20
N PRO A 152 5.62 26.56 1.03
CA PRO A 152 5.75 25.20 1.58
C PRO A 152 5.01 24.16 0.75
N ALA A 153 5.64 22.99 0.59
CA ALA A 153 5.02 21.87 -0.11
C ALA A 153 4.26 20.92 0.84
N LEU A 154 4.49 21.04 2.15
CA LEU A 154 3.91 20.19 3.18
C LEU A 154 3.79 20.94 4.49
N GLY A 155 2.76 20.62 5.26
CA GLY A 155 2.60 21.02 6.65
C GLY A 155 2.39 19.82 7.57
N VAL A 156 2.75 19.96 8.84
CA VAL A 156 2.54 18.95 9.90
C VAL A 156 2.06 19.66 11.17
N SER A 157 1.04 19.13 11.83
CA SER A 157 0.64 19.57 13.16
C SER A 157 1.47 18.87 14.22
N HIS A 158 2.16 19.63 15.07
CA HIS A 158 2.96 19.10 16.16
C HIS A 158 2.98 20.10 17.32
N ASN A 159 2.80 19.61 18.55
CA ASN A 159 2.80 20.42 19.78
C ASN A 159 1.95 21.69 19.66
N ASN A 160 0.69 21.53 19.17
CA ASN A 160 -0.29 22.60 19.00
C ASN A 160 0.19 23.78 18.14
N ARG A 161 1.03 23.48 17.14
CA ARG A 161 1.50 24.39 16.09
C ARG A 161 1.41 23.74 14.73
N LEU A 162 1.25 24.55 13.70
CA LEU A 162 1.45 24.11 12.32
C LEU A 162 2.90 24.35 11.93
N TRP A 163 3.57 23.30 11.51
CA TRP A 163 4.93 23.32 11.00
C TRP A 163 4.88 23.19 9.47
N ALA A 164 5.56 24.06 8.74
CA ALA A 164 5.58 24.09 7.29
C ALA A 164 7.02 24.04 6.77
N PHE A 165 7.26 23.31 5.68
CA PHE A 165 8.62 23.02 5.21
C PHE A 165 8.86 23.62 3.83
N MET A 166 9.95 24.38 3.71
CA MET A 166 10.37 24.98 2.46
C MET A 166 11.91 24.97 2.34
N ASN A 167 12.45 24.24 1.38
CA ASN A 167 13.89 24.07 1.18
C ASN A 167 14.62 23.53 2.44
N HIS A 168 15.41 24.39 3.12
CA HIS A 168 16.17 24.06 4.33
C HIS A 168 15.53 24.62 5.61
N ARG A 169 14.38 25.29 5.48
CA ARG A 169 13.69 25.94 6.60
C ARG A 169 12.45 25.18 7.04
N VAL A 170 12.30 25.16 8.33
CA VAL A 170 11.12 24.67 9.03
C VAL A 170 10.47 25.87 9.71
N TYR A 171 9.30 26.26 9.25
CA TYR A 171 8.53 27.35 9.85
C TYR A 171 7.55 26.78 10.84
N TYR A 172 7.30 27.50 11.95
CA TYR A 172 6.27 27.16 12.91
C TYR A 172 5.36 28.33 13.21
N SER A 173 4.07 28.05 13.30
CA SER A 173 3.03 29.03 13.61
C SER A 173 3.07 29.47 15.07
N VAL A 174 2.29 30.47 15.39
CA VAL A 174 1.93 30.82 16.76
C VAL A 174 1.25 29.61 17.43
N LEU A 175 1.42 29.45 18.72
CA LEU A 175 0.79 28.40 19.52
C LEU A 175 -0.74 28.55 19.45
N ALA A 176 -1.45 27.48 19.12
CA ALA A 176 -2.90 27.42 18.97
C ALA A 176 -3.52 28.38 17.90
N ASP A 177 -2.68 28.99 17.05
CA ASP A 177 -3.10 29.79 15.89
C ASP A 177 -2.29 29.37 14.66
N HIS A 178 -2.79 28.38 13.96
CA HIS A 178 -2.07 27.74 12.85
C HIS A 178 -2.12 28.54 11.52
N GLU A 179 -2.85 29.64 11.47
CA GLU A 179 -2.86 30.55 10.34
C GLU A 179 -1.84 31.69 10.47
N ASN A 180 -1.18 31.82 11.63
CA ASN A 180 -0.32 32.94 11.96
C ASN A 180 1.15 32.51 12.09
N PHE A 181 1.97 32.91 11.12
CA PHE A 181 3.41 32.62 11.07
C PHE A 181 4.29 33.86 11.32
N THR A 182 3.70 35.01 11.71
CA THR A 182 4.43 36.27 11.93
C THR A 182 4.19 36.86 13.33
N GLY A 183 3.24 36.31 14.09
CA GLY A 183 2.94 36.77 15.45
C GLY A 183 4.00 36.34 16.48
N THR A 184 3.91 36.91 17.67
CA THR A 184 4.79 36.56 18.81
C THR A 184 4.74 35.06 19.06
N GLY A 185 5.91 34.42 19.11
CA GLY A 185 6.04 32.99 19.32
C GLY A 185 5.95 32.13 18.05
N SER A 186 5.85 32.71 16.87
CA SER A 186 6.15 32.04 15.60
C SER A 186 7.62 32.25 15.21
N GLY A 187 8.10 31.46 14.25
CA GLY A 187 9.47 31.61 13.76
C GLY A 187 9.88 30.54 12.77
N SER A 188 11.18 30.38 12.58
CA SER A 188 11.74 29.34 11.73
C SER A 188 13.06 28.79 12.27
N LEU A 189 13.36 27.55 11.92
CA LEU A 189 14.64 26.88 12.17
C LEU A 189 15.26 26.49 10.82
N GLU A 190 16.58 26.49 10.73
CA GLU A 190 17.30 26.06 9.54
C GLU A 190 18.01 24.73 9.78
N ILE A 191 17.95 23.84 8.77
CA ILE A 191 18.68 22.58 8.78
C ILE A 191 19.89 22.69 7.85
N PHE A 192 21.05 22.92 8.42
CA PHE A 192 22.35 22.88 7.72
C PHE A 192 22.28 23.47 6.30
N PRO A 193 22.06 24.78 6.16
CA PRO A 193 22.01 25.44 4.87
C PRO A 193 23.38 25.27 4.15
N GLY A 194 23.32 24.96 2.85
CA GLY A 194 24.51 24.78 2.03
C GLY A 194 24.94 23.33 1.80
N GLU A 195 24.35 22.35 2.44
CA GLU A 195 24.62 20.91 2.17
C GLU A 195 23.93 20.38 0.88
N GLY A 196 23.21 21.23 0.13
CA GLY A 196 22.55 20.84 -1.13
C GLY A 196 21.29 20.00 -0.99
N GLU A 197 21.02 19.48 0.17
CA GLU A 197 19.87 18.60 0.48
C GLU A 197 18.71 19.42 1.04
N LYS A 198 17.51 19.17 0.56
CA LYS A 198 16.29 19.86 1.03
C LYS A 198 15.35 18.95 1.81
N ILE A 199 14.57 19.57 2.70
CA ILE A 199 13.51 18.88 3.42
C ILE A 199 12.41 18.50 2.43
N VAL A 200 12.05 17.24 2.39
CA VAL A 200 10.97 16.74 1.53
C VAL A 200 9.77 16.24 2.31
N CYS A 201 9.96 15.81 3.55
CA CYS A 201 8.89 15.26 4.37
C CYS A 201 9.10 15.59 5.86
N GLY A 202 8.00 15.61 6.61
CA GLY A 202 8.00 15.64 8.06
C GLY A 202 6.82 14.87 8.63
N ILE A 203 6.98 14.36 9.84
CA ILE A 203 5.94 13.64 10.57
C ILE A 203 6.09 13.84 12.09
N SER A 204 4.97 14.00 12.78
CA SER A 204 4.93 14.00 14.23
C SER A 204 4.81 12.57 14.74
N TYR A 205 5.82 12.09 15.46
CA TYR A 205 5.84 10.73 15.99
C TYR A 205 6.65 10.67 17.30
N ALA A 206 6.16 9.91 18.28
CA ALA A 206 6.82 9.70 19.58
C ALA A 206 7.24 11.03 20.25
N ASN A 207 6.34 12.00 20.26
CA ASN A 207 6.54 13.32 20.85
C ASN A 207 7.67 14.15 20.23
N ARG A 208 8.04 13.86 18.98
CA ARG A 208 9.05 14.60 18.20
C ARG A 208 8.53 14.90 16.81
N LEU A 209 8.94 16.02 16.25
CA LEU A 209 8.77 16.33 14.84
C LEU A 209 9.98 15.78 14.08
N TRP A 210 9.77 14.72 13.33
CA TRP A 210 10.77 14.12 12.47
C TRP A 210 10.78 14.78 11.10
N LEU A 211 11.97 14.97 10.54
CA LEU A 211 12.23 15.66 9.28
C LEU A 211 13.11 14.78 8.40
N PHE A 212 12.72 14.63 7.15
CA PHE A 212 13.44 13.83 6.17
C PHE A 212 13.95 14.71 5.04
N LYS A 213 15.22 14.58 4.70
CA LYS A 213 15.85 15.28 3.56
C LYS A 213 16.02 14.35 2.36
N TYR A 214 16.11 14.92 1.18
CA TYR A 214 16.45 14.25 -0.06
C TYR A 214 17.87 14.66 -0.50
N PRO A 215 18.73 13.72 -0.91
CA PRO A 215 18.50 12.27 -0.94
C PRO A 215 18.75 11.58 0.41
N LYS A 216 19.38 12.22 1.36
CA LYS A 216 19.84 11.65 2.63
C LYS A 216 19.58 12.57 3.81
N GLY A 217 19.41 11.97 4.98
CA GLY A 217 19.31 12.64 6.27
C GLY A 217 17.95 12.54 6.92
N ILE A 218 17.95 12.04 8.16
CA ILE A 218 16.82 12.04 9.08
C ILE A 218 17.21 12.90 10.27
N TYR A 219 16.34 13.83 10.62
CA TYR A 219 16.52 14.79 11.70
C TYR A 219 15.26 14.82 12.57
N TYR A 220 15.37 15.42 13.73
CA TYR A 220 14.21 15.75 14.55
C TYR A 220 14.36 17.14 15.18
N VAL A 221 13.25 17.76 15.48
CA VAL A 221 13.19 19.03 16.21
C VAL A 221 13.23 18.70 17.70
N ASP A 222 14.14 19.34 18.42
CA ASP A 222 14.21 19.34 19.87
C ASP A 222 13.49 20.60 20.37
N ASP A 223 12.19 20.49 20.58
CA ASP A 223 11.26 21.57 20.97
C ASP A 223 10.68 21.38 22.39
N ASN A 224 11.40 20.63 23.24
CA ASN A 224 10.96 20.35 24.61
C ASN A 224 11.05 21.57 25.53
N ASN A 225 11.83 22.60 25.18
CA ASN A 225 11.93 23.82 25.95
C ASN A 225 10.73 24.73 25.66
N PRO A 226 10.06 25.31 26.68
CA PRO A 226 8.99 26.27 26.46
C PRO A 226 9.46 27.57 25.78
N ASP A 227 10.73 27.95 25.93
CA ASP A 227 11.36 29.06 25.19
C ASP A 227 11.92 28.60 23.87
N GLN A 228 11.35 29.12 22.77
CA GLN A 228 11.70 28.74 21.40
C GLN A 228 13.14 29.12 21.00
N THR A 229 13.79 30.03 21.73
CA THR A 229 15.19 30.42 21.45
C THR A 229 16.17 29.26 21.70
N TYR A 230 15.76 28.26 22.48
CA TYR A 230 16.53 27.03 22.73
C TYR A 230 16.17 25.88 21.83
N TRP A 231 15.20 26.04 20.93
CA TRP A 231 14.84 24.98 19.99
C TRP A 231 15.96 24.76 18.98
N SER A 232 16.18 23.51 18.65
CA SER A 232 17.25 23.13 17.74
C SER A 232 16.84 21.92 16.91
N ILE A 233 17.50 21.75 15.76
CA ILE A 233 17.35 20.57 14.94
C ILE A 233 18.55 19.66 15.15
N ARG A 234 18.26 18.39 15.45
CA ARG A 234 19.28 17.38 15.69
C ARG A 234 19.28 16.35 14.59
N ARG A 235 20.49 15.98 14.15
CA ARG A 235 20.68 14.89 13.19
C ARG A 235 20.50 13.55 13.89
N HIS A 236 19.69 12.67 13.30
CA HIS A 236 19.49 11.30 13.75
C HIS A 236 20.23 10.29 12.88
N ASN A 237 20.08 10.40 11.55
CA ASN A 237 20.75 9.52 10.58
C ASN A 237 21.22 10.35 9.38
N SER A 238 22.44 10.09 8.88
CA SER A 238 23.03 10.81 7.75
C SER A 238 22.89 10.06 6.41
N GLU A 239 22.58 8.76 6.43
CA GLU A 239 22.66 7.89 5.25
C GLU A 239 21.31 7.58 4.61
N ILE A 240 20.24 7.65 5.40
CA ILE A 240 18.88 7.33 4.94
C ILE A 240 18.11 8.62 4.75
N GLY A 241 17.40 8.76 3.62
CA GLY A 241 16.54 9.90 3.32
C GLY A 241 15.35 9.48 2.49
N MET A 242 14.51 10.45 2.12
CA MET A 242 13.28 10.22 1.31
C MET A 242 13.33 10.97 0.00
N SER A 243 12.57 10.48 -0.99
CA SER A 243 12.47 11.14 -2.30
C SER A 243 11.34 12.16 -2.36
N GLY A 244 10.23 11.94 -1.68
CA GLY A 244 9.03 12.78 -1.78
C GLY A 244 8.25 12.89 -0.48
N PRO A 245 7.24 13.77 -0.45
CA PRO A 245 6.54 14.14 0.78
C PRO A 245 5.50 13.11 1.26
N LEU A 246 5.03 12.24 0.36
CA LEU A 246 3.89 11.36 0.64
C LEU A 246 4.26 9.88 0.78
N GLY A 247 5.53 9.51 0.57
CA GLY A 247 6.01 8.13 0.68
C GLY A 247 6.17 7.62 2.12
N ILE A 248 5.36 8.10 3.07
CA ILE A 248 5.46 7.83 4.50
C ILE A 248 4.08 7.58 5.12
N ALA A 249 4.00 6.62 6.02
CA ALA A 249 2.77 6.32 6.76
C ALA A 249 3.08 6.02 8.23
N LEU A 250 2.26 6.55 9.13
CA LEU A 250 2.22 6.17 10.54
C LEU A 250 1.26 4.99 10.66
N ALA A 251 1.78 3.83 11.04
CA ALA A 251 1.02 2.61 11.27
C ALA A 251 1.18 2.18 12.71
N ASP A 252 0.10 2.19 13.46
CA ASP A 252 0.05 1.88 14.89
C ASP A 252 1.12 2.63 15.70
N LEU A 253 2.21 1.98 16.07
CA LEU A 253 3.28 2.54 16.90
C LEU A 253 4.58 2.78 16.14
N ASP A 254 4.58 2.72 14.80
CA ASP A 254 5.79 2.92 14.00
C ASP A 254 5.52 3.71 12.72
N VAL A 255 6.57 4.36 12.23
CA VAL A 255 6.57 5.11 10.98
C VAL A 255 7.28 4.29 9.91
N HIS A 256 6.56 3.99 8.83
CA HIS A 256 7.08 3.27 7.69
C HIS A 256 7.24 4.23 6.52
N PHE A 257 8.37 4.19 5.82
CA PHE A 257 8.64 5.10 4.72
C PHE A 257 9.46 4.47 3.60
N LEU A 258 9.25 4.96 2.39
CA LEU A 258 10.03 4.60 1.21
C LEU A 258 11.24 5.54 1.09
N SER A 259 12.44 5.00 1.20
CA SER A 259 13.66 5.77 1.06
C SER A 259 13.98 6.14 -0.40
N SER A 260 14.87 7.11 -0.57
CA SER A 260 15.42 7.49 -1.88
C SER A 260 16.17 6.33 -2.58
N GLU A 261 16.63 5.34 -1.82
CA GLU A 261 17.31 4.16 -2.33
C GLU A 261 16.35 3.02 -2.74
N GLY A 262 15.03 3.23 -2.64
CA GLY A 262 14.04 2.23 -2.98
C GLY A 262 13.95 1.09 -1.97
N ARG A 263 14.03 1.42 -0.69
CA ARG A 263 13.81 0.47 0.41
C ARG A 263 12.70 0.98 1.31
N ILE A 264 11.93 0.08 1.88
CA ILE A 264 10.96 0.40 2.92
C ILE A 264 11.66 0.28 4.26
N HIS A 265 11.63 1.35 5.05
CA HIS A 265 12.23 1.43 6.37
C HIS A 265 11.15 1.58 7.46
N SER A 266 11.49 1.10 8.64
CA SER A 266 10.80 1.36 9.90
C SER A 266 11.64 2.37 10.71
N LEU A 267 11.02 3.45 11.17
CA LEU A 267 11.72 4.46 11.97
C LEU A 267 12.12 3.91 13.34
N ALA A 268 11.28 3.06 13.95
CA ALA A 268 11.60 2.41 15.21
C ALA A 268 12.86 1.54 15.10
N ARG A 269 13.01 0.77 14.03
CA ARG A 269 14.23 -0.02 13.76
C ARG A 269 15.45 0.87 13.52
N VAL A 270 15.30 1.99 12.81
CA VAL A 270 16.39 2.97 12.64
C VAL A 270 16.83 3.54 13.98
N GLN A 271 15.89 3.79 14.90
CA GLN A 271 16.18 4.27 16.25
C GLN A 271 16.91 3.23 17.10
N GLU A 272 16.42 1.98 17.09
CA GLU A 272 16.96 0.87 17.88
C GLU A 272 18.45 0.63 17.62
N PHE A 273 18.88 0.75 16.37
CA PHE A 273 20.27 0.55 15.98
C PHE A 273 21.11 1.84 15.96
N GLY A 274 20.64 2.91 16.63
CA GLY A 274 21.38 4.16 16.76
C GLY A 274 21.68 4.85 15.42
N GLY A 275 20.86 4.57 14.39
CA GLY A 275 21.02 5.14 13.06
C GLY A 275 22.17 4.54 12.23
N ILE A 276 22.85 3.50 12.72
CA ILE A 276 24.02 2.91 12.05
C ILE A 276 23.61 1.85 11.03
N THR A 277 22.47 1.18 11.25
CA THR A 277 21.97 0.13 10.35
C THR A 277 20.77 0.60 9.55
N SER A 278 20.58 -0.04 8.41
CA SER A 278 19.51 0.32 7.48
C SER A 278 18.17 -0.10 8.01
N GLY A 279 17.53 0.19 8.97
CA GLY A 279 16.18 -0.24 9.43
C GLY A 279 15.20 -0.74 8.35
N ALA A 280 15.71 -1.26 7.23
CA ALA A 280 14.93 -1.75 6.11
C ALA A 280 14.15 -3.01 6.48
N ILE A 281 12.89 -3.07 6.06
CA ILE A 281 12.00 -4.20 6.28
C ILE A 281 12.23 -5.21 5.16
N MET A 282 12.68 -6.42 5.53
CA MET A 282 12.88 -7.56 4.61
C MET A 282 13.51 -7.17 3.26
N PRO A 283 14.68 -6.49 3.26
CA PRO A 283 15.29 -5.98 2.03
C PRO A 283 15.63 -7.10 1.04
N GLU A 284 15.89 -8.31 1.51
CA GLU A 284 16.17 -9.50 0.70
C GLU A 284 14.93 -9.95 -0.07
N LYS A 285 13.73 -9.80 0.47
CA LYS A 285 12.48 -10.25 -0.17
C LYS A 285 11.94 -9.26 -1.18
N ILE A 286 11.93 -7.96 -0.84
CA ILE A 286 11.24 -6.95 -1.64
C ILE A 286 12.19 -5.99 -2.38
N GLY A 287 13.44 -5.87 -1.95
CA GLY A 287 14.40 -4.93 -2.53
C GLY A 287 14.68 -5.19 -4.02
N LYS A 288 14.71 -6.46 -4.44
CA LYS A 288 14.85 -6.81 -5.86
C LYS A 288 13.59 -6.44 -6.64
N TRP A 289 12.40 -6.74 -6.09
CA TRP A 289 11.14 -6.39 -6.73
C TRP A 289 11.01 -4.88 -6.96
N LEU A 290 11.31 -4.07 -5.94
CA LEU A 290 11.32 -2.61 -6.06
C LEU A 290 12.30 -2.14 -7.14
N ARG A 291 13.52 -2.68 -7.15
CA ARG A 291 14.56 -2.31 -8.11
C ARG A 291 14.22 -2.66 -9.55
N ASP A 292 13.65 -3.85 -9.77
CA ASP A 292 13.36 -4.35 -11.11
C ASP A 292 12.01 -3.84 -11.65
N THR A 293 11.07 -3.51 -10.77
CA THR A 293 9.71 -3.12 -11.15
C THR A 293 9.52 -1.61 -11.14
N CYS A 294 10.16 -0.88 -10.22
CA CYS A 294 9.84 0.53 -9.98
C CYS A 294 10.82 1.48 -10.65
N LYS A 295 10.30 2.65 -11.04
CA LYS A 295 11.05 3.75 -11.63
C LYS A 295 11.54 4.69 -10.55
N TYR A 296 12.80 4.54 -10.12
CA TYR A 296 13.40 5.30 -9.03
C TYR A 296 13.32 6.82 -9.20
N SER A 297 13.46 7.31 -10.45
CA SER A 297 13.37 8.74 -10.77
C SER A 297 12.00 9.36 -10.49
N LEU A 298 10.99 8.55 -10.18
CA LEU A 298 9.63 9.00 -9.84
C LEU A 298 9.21 8.62 -8.40
N PHE A 299 10.14 8.25 -7.55
CA PHE A 299 9.86 8.01 -6.13
C PHE A 299 9.45 9.28 -5.36
N ASP A 300 9.72 10.45 -5.91
CA ASP A 300 9.17 11.73 -5.42
C ASP A 300 7.64 11.80 -5.49
N LYS A 301 7.02 10.99 -6.36
CA LYS A 301 5.57 10.85 -6.49
C LYS A 301 4.98 9.70 -5.67
N ALA A 302 5.82 8.89 -5.01
CA ALA A 302 5.35 7.77 -4.21
C ALA A 302 4.43 8.23 -3.06
N ILE A 303 3.40 7.44 -2.79
CA ILE A 303 2.41 7.75 -1.76
C ILE A 303 2.25 6.53 -0.86
N ALA A 304 2.25 6.74 0.45
CA ALA A 304 1.99 5.70 1.43
C ALA A 304 0.76 6.07 2.26
N VAL A 305 -0.12 5.10 2.51
CA VAL A 305 -1.29 5.25 3.38
C VAL A 305 -1.43 4.00 4.23
N TYR A 306 -1.56 4.17 5.54
CA TYR A 306 -1.94 3.10 6.44
C TYR A 306 -3.45 2.89 6.40
N TYR A 307 -3.88 1.65 6.16
CA TYR A 307 -5.28 1.23 6.13
C TYR A 307 -5.59 0.41 7.40
N PRO A 308 -6.11 1.06 8.48
CA PRO A 308 -6.22 0.42 9.79
C PRO A 308 -7.22 -0.74 9.83
N TYR A 309 -8.22 -0.76 8.95
CA TYR A 309 -9.22 -1.84 8.90
C TYR A 309 -8.61 -3.22 8.61
N LYS A 310 -7.49 -3.24 7.87
CA LYS A 310 -6.75 -4.46 7.50
C LYS A 310 -5.33 -4.48 8.06
N SER A 311 -4.93 -3.52 8.90
CA SER A 311 -3.56 -3.38 9.39
C SER A 311 -2.52 -3.40 8.25
N GLU A 312 -2.79 -2.68 7.15
CA GLU A 312 -1.98 -2.69 5.94
C GLU A 312 -1.42 -1.32 5.62
N ILE A 313 -0.19 -1.26 5.11
CA ILE A 313 0.34 -0.05 4.49
C ILE A 313 0.38 -0.25 2.98
N HIS A 314 -0.25 0.67 2.26
CA HIS A 314 -0.27 0.70 0.82
C HIS A 314 0.74 1.72 0.30
N PHE A 315 1.74 1.29 -0.45
CA PHE A 315 2.71 2.14 -1.14
C PHE A 315 2.37 2.18 -2.63
N ALA A 316 1.86 3.31 -3.10
CA ALA A 316 1.67 3.54 -4.53
C ALA A 316 2.99 4.02 -5.15
N VAL A 317 3.45 3.32 -6.19
CA VAL A 317 4.72 3.57 -6.88
C VAL A 317 4.55 3.46 -8.39
N THR A 318 5.46 4.08 -9.14
CA THR A 318 5.46 4.03 -10.60
C THR A 318 6.35 2.90 -11.08
N ASP A 319 5.87 2.04 -11.98
CA ASP A 319 6.70 1.03 -12.61
C ASP A 319 7.63 1.62 -13.68
N VAL A 320 8.59 0.79 -14.16
CA VAL A 320 9.61 1.24 -15.12
C VAL A 320 9.04 1.76 -16.44
N SER A 321 7.83 1.36 -16.80
CA SER A 321 7.14 1.76 -18.04
C SER A 321 6.15 2.93 -17.82
N GLY A 322 5.82 3.25 -16.57
CA GLY A 322 4.81 4.22 -16.20
C GLY A 322 5.29 5.65 -16.13
N SER A 323 4.35 6.58 -16.07
CA SER A 323 4.52 8.01 -15.76
C SER A 323 3.87 8.40 -14.43
N ASP A 324 2.96 7.58 -13.95
CA ASP A 324 2.18 7.74 -12.75
C ASP A 324 2.15 6.45 -11.94
N ASN A 325 1.80 6.54 -10.66
CA ASN A 325 1.79 5.39 -9.75
C ASN A 325 0.75 4.35 -10.21
N ASN A 326 1.21 3.34 -10.89
CA ASN A 326 0.42 2.25 -11.47
C ASN A 326 0.70 0.88 -10.82
N ARG A 327 1.48 0.88 -9.74
CA ARG A 327 1.72 -0.28 -8.88
C ARG A 327 1.45 0.13 -7.44
N ARG A 328 0.80 -0.74 -6.71
CA ARG A 328 0.57 -0.58 -5.28
C ARG A 328 1.17 -1.78 -4.57
N LEU A 329 2.27 -1.56 -3.86
CA LEU A 329 2.87 -2.53 -2.97
C LEU A 329 2.14 -2.45 -1.64
N VAL A 330 1.70 -3.57 -1.11
CA VAL A 330 0.98 -3.66 0.15
C VAL A 330 1.84 -4.42 1.15
N LEU A 331 2.06 -3.79 2.28
CA LEU A 331 2.71 -4.37 3.45
C LEU A 331 1.62 -4.69 4.49
N ASP A 332 1.40 -5.96 4.71
CA ASP A 332 0.49 -6.49 5.72
C ASP A 332 1.24 -6.59 7.06
N LEU A 333 0.72 -5.90 8.07
CA LEU A 333 1.26 -5.81 9.42
C LEU A 333 0.44 -6.61 10.45
N HIS A 334 -0.48 -7.47 10.01
CA HIS A 334 -1.28 -8.29 10.92
C HIS A 334 -0.39 -9.12 11.87
N ASP A 335 0.73 -9.59 11.33
CA ASP A 335 1.84 -10.15 12.08
C ASP A 335 3.06 -9.24 11.92
N ILE A 336 3.37 -8.46 12.96
CA ILE A 336 4.47 -7.49 12.96
C ILE A 336 5.84 -8.19 12.89
N GLU A 337 5.95 -9.41 13.41
CA GLU A 337 7.19 -10.17 13.39
C GLU A 337 7.49 -10.72 12.00
N THR A 338 6.44 -11.13 11.27
CA THR A 338 6.55 -11.69 9.91
C THR A 338 5.66 -10.95 8.92
N PRO A 339 5.93 -9.67 8.63
CA PRO A 339 5.12 -8.89 7.71
C PRO A 339 5.12 -9.50 6.31
N LYS A 340 3.98 -9.44 5.63
CA LYS A 340 3.79 -10.04 4.31
C LYS A 340 3.67 -8.96 3.24
N PHE A 341 4.33 -9.18 2.12
CA PHE A 341 4.21 -8.31 0.95
C PHE A 341 3.31 -8.93 -0.12
N ARG A 342 2.57 -8.08 -0.81
CA ARG A 342 1.86 -8.36 -2.05
C ARG A 342 1.77 -7.09 -2.88
N TRP A 343 1.31 -7.18 -4.12
CA TRP A 343 1.18 -6.01 -4.97
C TRP A 343 -0.11 -6.02 -5.79
N SER A 344 -0.50 -4.85 -6.28
CA SER A 344 -1.68 -4.65 -7.11
C SER A 344 -1.33 -3.76 -8.30
N ASP A 345 -1.90 -4.07 -9.46
CA ASP A 345 -1.72 -3.31 -10.70
C ASP A 345 -3.02 -2.74 -11.28
N ARG A 346 -4.13 -2.95 -10.59
CA ARG A 346 -5.45 -2.57 -11.09
C ARG A 346 -5.74 -1.07 -11.00
N ASP A 347 -4.98 -0.30 -10.21
CA ASP A 347 -5.25 1.09 -9.91
C ASP A 347 -4.10 1.98 -10.34
N THR A 348 -4.42 3.17 -10.90
CA THR A 348 -3.46 4.25 -11.08
C THR A 348 -3.66 5.24 -9.95
N ALA A 349 -2.83 5.15 -8.91
CA ALA A 349 -2.96 5.93 -7.69
C ALA A 349 -2.14 7.22 -7.76
N CYS A 350 -2.65 8.24 -8.44
CA CYS A 350 -2.01 9.56 -8.50
C CYS A 350 -2.10 10.31 -7.16
N SER A 351 -3.12 9.98 -6.36
CA SER A 351 -3.26 10.38 -4.97
C SER A 351 -3.99 9.28 -4.20
N MET A 352 -3.78 9.19 -2.89
CA MET A 352 -4.37 8.16 -2.04
C MET A 352 -4.64 8.72 -0.64
N SER A 353 -5.78 8.37 -0.04
CA SER A 353 -6.15 8.77 1.31
C SER A 353 -7.21 7.85 1.87
N LEU A 354 -7.59 8.08 3.12
CA LEU A 354 -8.73 7.41 3.75
C LEU A 354 -9.96 8.31 3.74
N PHE A 355 -11.14 7.70 3.76
CA PHE A 355 -12.40 8.36 4.06
C PHE A 355 -13.26 7.48 4.97
N THR A 356 -14.25 8.07 5.61
CA THR A 356 -15.18 7.38 6.47
C THR A 356 -16.47 7.08 5.69
N ASP A 357 -16.85 5.81 5.61
CA ASP A 357 -18.08 5.41 4.96
C ASP A 357 -19.32 5.70 5.85
N SER A 358 -20.51 5.43 5.32
CA SER A 358 -21.78 5.61 6.05
C SER A 358 -21.90 4.74 7.31
N ASN A 359 -21.08 3.70 7.44
CA ASN A 359 -21.02 2.80 8.60
C ASN A 359 -19.90 3.18 9.58
N SER A 360 -19.33 4.38 9.45
CA SER A 360 -18.20 4.86 10.25
C SER A 360 -16.91 4.03 10.11
N LYS A 361 -16.78 3.26 9.02
CA LYS A 361 -15.57 2.50 8.72
C LYS A 361 -14.63 3.32 7.86
N LYS A 362 -13.34 3.31 8.19
CA LYS A 362 -12.31 3.89 7.33
C LYS A 362 -12.13 3.01 6.10
N LYS A 363 -12.20 3.65 4.93
CA LYS A 363 -12.03 3.05 3.61
C LYS A 363 -10.91 3.76 2.86
N LEU A 364 -10.26 3.02 1.98
CA LEU A 364 -9.21 3.57 1.14
C LEU A 364 -9.82 4.19 -0.12
N MET A 365 -9.43 5.43 -0.42
CA MET A 365 -9.77 6.09 -1.68
C MET A 365 -8.53 6.47 -2.47
N VAL A 366 -8.67 6.42 -3.79
CA VAL A 366 -7.61 6.69 -4.77
C VAL A 366 -8.11 7.66 -5.81
N GLY A 367 -7.31 8.68 -6.11
CA GLY A 367 -7.51 9.58 -7.25
C GLY A 367 -6.68 9.13 -8.44
N ASP A 368 -7.31 9.02 -9.61
CA ASP A 368 -6.66 8.54 -10.83
C ASP A 368 -6.13 9.69 -11.73
N ALA A 369 -5.57 9.28 -12.88
CA ALA A 369 -5.07 10.21 -13.89
C ALA A 369 -6.15 10.75 -14.84
N ALA A 370 -7.41 10.30 -14.69
CA ALA A 370 -8.52 10.59 -15.57
C ALA A 370 -9.66 11.39 -14.89
N GLY A 371 -9.44 11.90 -13.68
CA GLY A 371 -10.39 12.75 -12.95
C GLY A 371 -11.45 11.96 -12.18
N PHE A 372 -11.20 10.70 -11.86
CA PHE A 372 -12.07 9.92 -11.01
C PHE A 372 -11.44 9.65 -9.64
N VAL A 373 -12.28 9.62 -8.63
CA VAL A 373 -11.95 9.15 -7.29
C VAL A 373 -12.61 7.78 -7.09
N TRP A 374 -11.83 6.82 -6.66
CA TRP A 374 -12.25 5.42 -6.48
C TRP A 374 -12.26 5.05 -5.00
N GLU A 375 -13.27 4.32 -4.58
CA GLU A 375 -13.25 3.54 -3.35
C GLU A 375 -12.60 2.19 -3.65
N LEU A 376 -11.61 1.80 -2.87
CA LEU A 376 -10.99 0.48 -2.94
C LEU A 376 -11.56 -0.45 -1.88
N ASP A 377 -11.27 -1.73 -2.04
CA ASP A 377 -11.68 -2.79 -1.12
C ASP A 377 -13.21 -2.89 -0.98
N THR A 378 -13.91 -2.76 -2.11
CA THR A 378 -15.36 -2.99 -2.17
C THR A 378 -15.67 -4.49 -2.10
N ALA A 379 -16.85 -4.84 -1.62
CA ALA A 379 -17.29 -6.25 -1.52
C ALA A 379 -17.35 -6.95 -2.89
N ASN A 380 -17.69 -6.19 -3.95
CA ASN A 380 -17.68 -6.71 -5.31
C ASN A 380 -16.25 -6.94 -5.79
N LYS A 381 -15.98 -8.12 -6.34
CA LYS A 381 -14.65 -8.50 -6.85
C LYS A 381 -14.47 -8.08 -8.31
N ASN A 382 -14.71 -6.78 -8.57
CA ASN A 382 -14.58 -6.18 -9.90
C ASN A 382 -14.00 -4.75 -9.81
N LYS A 383 -13.57 -4.19 -10.92
CA LYS A 383 -13.24 -2.77 -11.07
C LYS A 383 -14.23 -2.15 -12.04
N ASP A 384 -15.19 -1.38 -11.50
CA ASP A 384 -16.24 -0.74 -12.30
C ASP A 384 -16.93 -1.74 -13.24
N SER A 385 -17.35 -2.90 -12.70
CA SER A 385 -17.96 -4.04 -13.40
C SER A 385 -17.01 -4.90 -14.24
N ALA A 386 -15.77 -4.49 -14.48
CA ALA A 386 -14.77 -5.29 -15.21
C ALA A 386 -14.01 -6.25 -14.26
N GLY A 387 -13.69 -7.44 -14.76
CA GLY A 387 -12.79 -8.37 -14.09
C GLY A 387 -11.35 -7.85 -14.05
N TYR A 388 -10.57 -8.30 -13.08
CA TYR A 388 -9.14 -8.06 -13.00
C TYR A 388 -8.39 -9.33 -12.65
N ASN A 389 -7.13 -9.41 -13.08
CA ASN A 389 -6.28 -10.56 -12.82
C ASN A 389 -5.95 -10.64 -11.33
N CYS A 390 -6.22 -11.80 -10.74
CA CYS A 390 -5.75 -12.15 -9.42
C CYS A 390 -4.86 -13.38 -9.58
N ILE A 391 -3.58 -13.30 -9.18
CA ILE A 391 -2.58 -14.32 -9.48
C ILE A 391 -1.72 -14.58 -8.25
N PHE A 392 -1.54 -15.86 -7.93
CA PHE A 392 -0.45 -16.32 -7.08
C PHE A 392 0.45 -17.31 -7.84
N GLU A 393 1.74 -17.28 -7.57
CA GLU A 393 2.70 -18.20 -8.18
C GLU A 393 3.67 -18.69 -7.11
N THR A 394 3.74 -20.02 -6.92
CA THR A 394 4.69 -20.65 -5.99
C THR A 394 6.12 -20.56 -6.55
N PRO A 395 7.15 -20.69 -5.72
CA PRO A 395 8.48 -20.99 -6.24
C PRO A 395 8.48 -22.32 -7.00
N GLU A 396 9.52 -22.58 -7.76
CA GLU A 396 9.75 -23.88 -8.38
C GLU A 396 10.40 -24.80 -7.36
N PHE A 397 9.70 -25.84 -6.92
CA PHE A 397 10.12 -26.76 -5.86
C PHE A 397 10.14 -28.23 -6.31
N SER A 398 10.90 -29.04 -5.60
CA SER A 398 10.84 -30.51 -5.71
C SER A 398 10.13 -31.09 -4.49
N PRO A 399 9.13 -31.96 -4.66
CA PRO A 399 8.46 -32.58 -3.52
C PRO A 399 9.37 -33.48 -2.66
N VAL A 400 10.56 -33.82 -3.18
CA VAL A 400 11.51 -34.71 -2.51
C VAL A 400 12.68 -33.93 -1.94
N GLY A 401 13.04 -34.22 -0.68
CA GLY A 401 14.20 -33.63 -0.01
C GLY A 401 13.98 -32.19 0.46
N LEU A 402 12.74 -31.84 0.75
CA LEU A 402 12.40 -30.58 1.44
C LEU A 402 12.89 -30.61 2.88
N SER A 403 13.59 -29.57 3.30
CA SER A 403 14.06 -29.37 4.68
C SER A 403 14.28 -27.88 4.93
N GLU A 404 14.49 -27.49 6.18
CA GLU A 404 14.86 -26.11 6.54
C GLU A 404 16.12 -25.61 5.79
N LEU A 405 17.09 -26.51 5.58
CA LEU A 405 18.32 -26.19 4.82
C LEU A 405 18.12 -26.24 3.29
N ASN A 406 17.03 -26.84 2.82
CA ASN A 406 16.70 -26.97 1.41
C ASN A 406 15.19 -26.80 1.19
N PRO A 407 14.68 -25.58 1.34
CA PRO A 407 13.23 -25.29 1.32
C PRO A 407 12.57 -25.53 -0.04
N LEU A 408 13.34 -25.71 -1.11
CA LEU A 408 12.84 -26.01 -2.44
C LEU A 408 13.05 -27.47 -2.88
N GLY A 409 13.59 -28.31 -2.00
CA GLY A 409 13.89 -29.71 -2.30
C GLY A 409 15.08 -29.93 -3.24
N THR A 410 15.49 -31.18 -3.41
CA THR A 410 16.77 -31.50 -4.09
C THR A 410 16.69 -31.39 -5.63
N GLY A 411 15.52 -31.59 -6.22
CA GLY A 411 15.36 -31.65 -7.68
C GLY A 411 16.10 -32.82 -8.38
N LYS A 412 16.61 -33.79 -7.61
CA LYS A 412 17.37 -34.93 -8.15
C LYS A 412 16.46 -36.04 -8.66
N VAL A 413 15.37 -36.28 -7.95
CA VAL A 413 14.44 -37.37 -8.20
C VAL A 413 13.26 -36.87 -9.04
N ARG A 414 12.85 -37.63 -10.05
CA ARG A 414 11.58 -37.40 -10.75
C ARG A 414 10.41 -37.88 -9.92
N VAL A 415 9.33 -37.14 -9.91
CA VAL A 415 8.08 -37.50 -9.24
C VAL A 415 6.95 -37.60 -10.25
N ALA A 416 6.18 -38.67 -10.18
CA ALA A 416 4.95 -38.84 -10.96
C ALA A 416 3.80 -38.16 -10.21
N LEU A 417 3.24 -37.11 -10.80
CA LEU A 417 2.10 -36.39 -10.22
C LEU A 417 0.85 -37.25 -10.24
N GLN A 418 0.07 -37.22 -9.17
CA GLN A 418 -1.16 -37.99 -9.04
C GLN A 418 -2.38 -37.07 -8.97
N TYR A 419 -2.35 -36.12 -8.07
CA TYR A 419 -3.46 -35.17 -7.89
C TYR A 419 -2.99 -33.88 -7.23
N LEU A 420 -3.79 -32.84 -7.38
CA LEU A 420 -3.75 -31.62 -6.59
C LEU A 420 -5.10 -31.48 -5.90
N GLU A 421 -5.08 -31.22 -4.60
CA GLU A 421 -6.23 -30.94 -3.78
C GLU A 421 -6.11 -29.52 -3.22
N VAL A 422 -7.15 -28.71 -3.33
CA VAL A 422 -7.20 -27.37 -2.81
C VAL A 422 -8.12 -27.35 -1.61
N VAL A 423 -7.63 -26.82 -0.49
CA VAL A 423 -8.39 -26.60 0.75
C VAL A 423 -8.79 -25.13 0.76
N PHE A 424 -10.09 -24.85 0.83
CA PHE A 424 -10.63 -23.51 0.61
C PHE A 424 -11.88 -23.24 1.46
N GLU A 425 -12.18 -21.94 1.63
CA GLU A 425 -13.47 -21.47 2.11
C GLU A 425 -14.38 -21.18 0.90
N PRO A 426 -15.57 -21.77 0.82
CA PRO A 426 -16.52 -21.48 -0.27
C PRO A 426 -16.97 -20.02 -0.26
N LYS A 427 -16.73 -19.30 -1.35
CA LYS A 427 -17.17 -17.90 -1.57
C LYS A 427 -18.21 -17.76 -2.69
N GLY A 428 -18.77 -18.87 -3.16
CA GLY A 428 -19.68 -18.98 -4.29
C GLY A 428 -19.21 -20.01 -5.32
N THR A 429 -20.01 -20.24 -6.36
CA THR A 429 -19.69 -21.22 -7.43
C THR A 429 -18.70 -20.59 -8.42
N HIS A 430 -17.48 -20.35 -7.98
CA HIS A 430 -16.43 -19.69 -8.74
C HIS A 430 -15.33 -20.67 -9.13
N ASP A 431 -14.59 -20.37 -10.19
CA ASP A 431 -13.53 -21.22 -10.68
C ASP A 431 -12.14 -20.66 -10.32
N LEU A 432 -11.28 -21.52 -9.80
CA LEU A 432 -9.85 -21.27 -9.67
C LEU A 432 -9.12 -22.07 -10.74
N ASN A 433 -8.40 -21.40 -11.61
CA ASN A 433 -7.52 -22.05 -12.56
C ASN A 433 -6.11 -22.18 -11.98
N VAL A 434 -5.51 -23.34 -12.12
CA VAL A 434 -4.13 -23.60 -11.70
C VAL A 434 -3.34 -24.15 -12.88
N ASP A 435 -2.38 -23.36 -13.36
CA ASP A 435 -1.39 -23.78 -14.33
C ASP A 435 -0.32 -24.61 -13.64
N VAL A 436 -0.04 -25.78 -14.18
CA VAL A 436 1.00 -26.68 -13.74
C VAL A 436 2.22 -26.53 -14.64
N TYR A 437 3.35 -26.18 -14.05
CA TYR A 437 4.64 -26.16 -14.72
C TYR A 437 5.48 -27.31 -14.22
N GLY A 438 6.16 -27.98 -15.12
CA GLY A 438 7.11 -29.06 -14.84
C GLY A 438 8.44 -28.78 -15.50
N ASP A 439 9.52 -28.79 -14.71
CA ASP A 439 10.89 -28.50 -15.14
C ASP A 439 10.97 -27.18 -15.94
N GLY A 440 10.40 -26.10 -15.37
CA GLY A 440 10.39 -24.74 -15.92
C GLY A 440 9.43 -24.48 -17.07
N GLN A 441 8.71 -25.50 -17.58
CA GLN A 441 7.81 -25.36 -18.74
C GLN A 441 6.34 -25.53 -18.33
N TYR A 442 5.47 -24.69 -18.90
CA TYR A 442 4.02 -24.90 -18.82
C TYR A 442 3.63 -26.26 -19.39
N ARG A 443 2.72 -26.95 -18.72
CA ARG A 443 2.23 -28.28 -19.11
C ARG A 443 0.74 -28.25 -19.42
N TYR A 444 -0.07 -27.88 -18.47
CA TYR A 444 -1.53 -27.81 -18.59
C TYR A 444 -2.15 -26.99 -17.47
N THR A 445 -3.41 -26.64 -17.64
CA THR A 445 -4.24 -25.96 -16.64
C THR A 445 -5.23 -26.94 -16.04
N VAL A 446 -5.45 -26.83 -14.74
CA VAL A 446 -6.48 -27.57 -14.01
C VAL A 446 -7.43 -26.56 -13.38
N THR A 447 -8.75 -26.75 -13.58
CA THR A 447 -9.78 -25.88 -13.01
C THR A 447 -10.41 -26.53 -11.80
N PHE A 448 -10.43 -25.78 -10.69
CA PHE A 448 -11.09 -26.14 -9.44
C PHE A 448 -12.36 -25.31 -9.28
N ARG A 449 -13.48 -25.98 -9.08
CA ARG A 449 -14.73 -25.29 -8.74
C ARG A 449 -14.80 -25.10 -7.24
N MET A 450 -14.82 -23.85 -6.79
CA MET A 450 -14.69 -23.44 -5.39
C MET A 450 -16.08 -23.25 -4.73
N GLY A 451 -17.11 -23.88 -5.28
CA GLY A 451 -18.45 -23.81 -4.75
C GLY A 451 -18.67 -24.69 -3.51
N GLU A 452 -19.70 -24.39 -2.75
CA GLU A 452 -20.14 -25.29 -1.69
C GLU A 452 -20.42 -26.68 -2.27
N SER A 453 -19.87 -27.72 -1.68
CA SER A 453 -20.49 -29.05 -1.78
C SER A 453 -21.88 -28.91 -1.18
N ALA A 454 -22.94 -29.19 -1.95
CA ALA A 454 -24.33 -28.94 -1.62
C ALA A 454 -24.69 -29.46 -0.22
N GLY A 455 -24.44 -28.63 0.80
CA GLY A 455 -25.02 -28.76 2.12
C GLY A 455 -26.45 -28.28 2.01
N GLY A 456 -27.42 -29.15 2.16
CA GLY A 456 -28.83 -28.77 2.15
C GLY A 456 -29.11 -27.76 3.27
N ALA A 457 -29.67 -26.61 2.93
CA ALA A 457 -30.20 -25.69 3.92
C ALA A 457 -31.27 -26.41 4.77
N PHE A 458 -31.32 -26.08 6.05
CA PHE A 458 -32.36 -26.63 6.94
C PHE A 458 -33.77 -26.38 6.29
N GLY A 459 -34.45 -27.44 5.89
CA GLY A 459 -35.73 -27.37 5.17
C GLY A 459 -35.66 -27.84 3.71
N SER A 460 -34.47 -27.97 3.09
CA SER A 460 -34.27 -28.54 1.74
C SER A 460 -33.37 -29.78 1.74
N PHE A 461 -33.17 -30.38 2.92
CA PHE A 461 -32.29 -31.56 3.07
C PHE A 461 -32.95 -32.78 2.40
N ILE A 462 -32.25 -33.37 1.43
CA ILE A 462 -32.66 -34.61 0.75
C ILE A 462 -31.74 -35.74 1.25
N PHE A 463 -32.35 -36.74 1.91
CA PHE A 463 -31.64 -37.90 2.45
C PHE A 463 -30.92 -38.64 1.31
N GLY A 464 -29.61 -38.87 1.46
CA GLY A 464 -28.78 -39.57 0.48
C GLY A 464 -28.09 -38.66 -0.55
N THR A 465 -28.43 -37.36 -0.64
CA THR A 465 -27.76 -36.40 -1.54
C THR A 465 -27.29 -35.13 -0.86
N SER A 466 -27.81 -34.80 0.32
CA SER A 466 -27.37 -33.62 1.08
C SER A 466 -26.43 -34.04 2.22
N THR A 467 -25.30 -33.36 2.39
CA THR A 467 -24.42 -33.51 3.53
C THR A 467 -24.88 -32.66 4.70
N LEU A 468 -24.97 -33.25 5.90
CA LEU A 468 -25.24 -32.53 7.15
C LEU A 468 -24.00 -31.72 7.53
N GLY A 469 -24.15 -30.40 7.61
CA GLY A 469 -23.14 -29.48 8.07
C GLY A 469 -22.40 -28.81 6.91
N GLY A 470 -22.74 -27.57 6.63
CA GLY A 470 -21.88 -26.65 5.88
C GLY A 470 -20.63 -26.38 6.71
N GLY A 471 -19.57 -27.15 6.49
CA GLY A 471 -18.27 -26.82 7.05
C GLY A 471 -17.81 -25.49 6.45
N THR A 472 -17.22 -24.62 7.28
CA THR A 472 -16.61 -23.36 6.83
C THR A 472 -15.41 -23.60 5.90
N ILE A 473 -14.93 -24.86 5.80
CA ILE A 473 -13.78 -25.28 4.98
C ILE A 473 -14.21 -26.47 4.12
N SER A 474 -13.89 -26.39 2.84
CA SER A 474 -14.11 -27.44 1.85
C SER A 474 -12.81 -27.82 1.16
N ASN A 475 -12.81 -28.95 0.47
CA ASN A 475 -11.72 -29.36 -0.39
C ASN A 475 -12.23 -29.87 -1.73
N THR A 476 -11.42 -29.70 -2.75
CA THR A 476 -11.67 -30.26 -4.08
C THR A 476 -10.37 -30.80 -4.68
N ARG A 477 -10.48 -31.97 -5.32
CA ARG A 477 -9.31 -32.69 -5.86
C ARG A 477 -9.43 -32.82 -7.38
N ARG A 478 -8.29 -32.63 -8.05
CA ARG A 478 -8.16 -32.87 -9.50
C ARG A 478 -6.96 -33.78 -9.77
N LYS A 479 -7.13 -34.69 -10.72
CA LYS A 479 -6.06 -35.56 -11.18
C LYS A 479 -4.99 -34.77 -11.93
N LEU A 480 -3.73 -35.03 -11.64
CA LEU A 480 -2.57 -34.51 -12.33
C LEU A 480 -1.86 -35.61 -13.12
N PHE A 481 -1.02 -35.19 -14.06
CA PHE A 481 -0.30 -36.09 -14.96
C PHE A 481 1.14 -35.64 -15.17
N GLY A 482 2.00 -36.60 -15.52
CA GLY A 482 3.38 -36.35 -15.91
C GLY A 482 4.38 -36.59 -14.79
N GLU A 483 5.65 -36.67 -15.20
CA GLU A 483 6.80 -36.91 -14.32
C GLU A 483 7.79 -35.76 -14.44
N TYR A 484 8.08 -35.11 -13.32
CA TYR A 484 8.93 -33.91 -13.28
C TYR A 484 9.90 -33.97 -12.10
N ARG A 485 11.02 -33.28 -12.21
CA ARG A 485 11.96 -33.07 -11.12
C ARG A 485 11.56 -31.88 -10.25
N ARG A 486 11.04 -30.85 -10.89
CA ARG A 486 10.59 -29.62 -10.24
C ARG A 486 9.22 -29.22 -10.74
N ILE A 487 8.46 -28.63 -9.86
CA ILE A 487 7.06 -28.25 -10.09
C ILE A 487 6.89 -26.79 -9.65
N LYS A 488 6.10 -26.06 -10.40
CA LYS A 488 5.62 -24.72 -10.03
C LYS A 488 4.12 -24.67 -10.32
N LEU A 489 3.38 -24.08 -9.40
CA LEU A 489 1.95 -23.88 -9.51
C LEU A 489 1.64 -22.38 -9.63
N LYS A 490 0.79 -22.01 -10.59
CA LYS A 490 0.32 -20.66 -10.77
C LYS A 490 -1.19 -20.66 -10.78
N GLY A 491 -1.78 -20.19 -9.66
CA GLY A 491 -3.23 -20.06 -9.56
C GLY A 491 -3.71 -18.69 -9.98
N TYR A 492 -4.86 -18.61 -10.64
CA TYR A 492 -5.44 -17.35 -11.06
C TYR A 492 -6.96 -17.40 -11.23
N ASN A 493 -7.58 -16.22 -11.03
CA ASN A 493 -8.96 -15.92 -11.40
C ASN A 493 -9.01 -14.49 -11.95
N ASN A 494 -9.64 -14.29 -13.10
CA ASN A 494 -9.75 -13.00 -13.79
C ASN A 494 -11.20 -12.58 -14.05
N THR A 495 -12.17 -13.35 -13.60
CA THR A 495 -13.59 -13.09 -13.81
C THR A 495 -14.12 -12.04 -12.84
N ALA A 496 -14.94 -11.14 -13.34
CA ALA A 496 -15.62 -10.14 -12.52
C ALA A 496 -16.60 -10.80 -11.53
N ASN A 497 -16.66 -10.26 -10.30
CA ASN A 497 -17.54 -10.73 -9.22
C ASN A 497 -17.27 -12.17 -8.74
N GLU A 498 -16.21 -12.79 -9.20
CA GLU A 498 -15.76 -14.07 -8.67
C GLU A 498 -14.70 -13.88 -7.60
N ASP A 499 -14.75 -14.68 -6.55
CA ASP A 499 -13.81 -14.72 -5.45
C ASP A 499 -13.31 -16.14 -5.21
N PHE A 500 -12.21 -16.27 -4.52
CA PHE A 500 -11.71 -17.51 -3.97
C PHE A 500 -11.03 -17.24 -2.62
N SER A 501 -10.98 -18.25 -1.76
CA SER A 501 -10.27 -18.19 -0.48
C SER A 501 -9.56 -19.52 -0.26
N ILE A 502 -8.22 -19.52 -0.29
CA ILE A 502 -7.39 -20.74 -0.26
C ILE A 502 -6.56 -20.74 1.01
N PHE A 503 -6.63 -21.82 1.79
CA PHE A 503 -5.77 -22.07 2.95
C PHE A 503 -4.49 -22.80 2.56
N SER A 504 -4.61 -23.85 1.76
CA SER A 504 -3.46 -24.66 1.33
C SER A 504 -3.78 -25.48 0.09
N MET A 505 -2.73 -26.01 -0.53
CA MET A 505 -2.83 -27.03 -1.57
C MET A 505 -2.10 -28.30 -1.12
N MET A 506 -2.65 -29.47 -1.44
CA MET A 506 -2.04 -30.77 -1.17
C MET A 506 -1.70 -31.45 -2.49
N LEU A 507 -0.40 -31.67 -2.70
CA LEU A 507 0.12 -32.33 -3.90
C LEU A 507 0.36 -33.82 -3.61
N GLY A 508 -0.41 -34.69 -4.26
CA GLY A 508 -0.20 -36.14 -4.24
C GLY A 508 0.78 -36.57 -5.33
N TYR A 509 1.85 -37.29 -4.97
CA TYR A 509 2.87 -37.73 -5.90
C TYR A 509 3.43 -39.10 -5.54
N ILE A 510 4.09 -39.73 -6.51
CA ILE A 510 4.89 -40.93 -6.32
C ILE A 510 6.33 -40.62 -6.67
N ALA A 511 7.25 -40.78 -5.71
CA ALA A 511 8.67 -40.59 -5.97
C ALA A 511 9.18 -41.75 -6.88
N GLY A 512 9.85 -41.40 -7.96
CA GLY A 512 10.55 -42.36 -8.80
C GLY A 512 11.77 -42.96 -8.06
N SER A 513 12.20 -44.13 -8.44
CA SER A 513 13.52 -44.61 -8.05
C SER A 513 14.59 -43.80 -8.75
N ASP A 514 15.64 -43.40 -8.00
CA ASP A 514 16.88 -42.89 -8.63
C ASP A 514 17.39 -43.94 -9.61
N ARG A 515 17.01 -43.83 -10.87
CA ARG A 515 17.77 -44.47 -11.94
C ARG A 515 18.71 -43.39 -12.47
N THR A 516 19.94 -43.47 -11.99
CA THR A 516 21.12 -42.78 -12.52
C THR A 516 21.20 -42.92 -14.02
#